data_350e595b8f68c4da7c6f49f69f4cc864
#
_entry.id   350e595b8f68c4da7c6f49f69f4cc864
#
_cell.length_a   1.000
_cell.length_b   1.000
_cell.length_c   1.000
_cell.angle_alpha   90.00
_cell.angle_beta   90.00
_cell.angle_gamma   90.00
#
_symmetry.space_group_name_H-M   'P 1'
#
loop_
_entity.id
_entity.type
_entity.pdbx_description
1 polymer ?
#
loop_
_entity_poly.entity_id
_entity_poly.type
_entity_poly.pdbx_seq_one_letter_code
_entity_poly.pdbx_strand_id
1 'polypeptide(L)'
;MNEPSSQPVFYPAMRFFDGDRALRWLSDAFGFEEQAVYRNDAGIIMHAQMRFGGAMMFFGQERESDYPVKPPGDDRPTGSVYVAVPADQIEAHYERAKRAGARIMRELCDTEYGSREYSAYDCEGHPWSFGTYRP
;
A
#
# COMPACT_ATOMS: atom_id res chain seq x y z
N MET A 1 10.93 32.08 -11.33
CA MET A 1 10.06 31.74 -10.22
C MET A 1 9.94 30.22 -10.13
N ASN A 2 10.15 29.67 -8.96
CA ASN A 2 10.07 28.24 -8.78
C ASN A 2 8.64 27.83 -8.45
N GLU A 3 8.16 26.80 -9.10
CA GLU A 3 6.90 26.21 -8.75
C GLU A 3 7.03 25.42 -7.43
N PRO A 4 5.96 25.31 -6.65
CA PRO A 4 6.00 24.46 -5.48
C PRO A 4 6.34 23.01 -5.86
N SER A 5 7.06 22.34 -5.00
CA SER A 5 7.33 20.93 -5.21
C SER A 5 6.02 20.15 -5.25
N SER A 6 5.88 19.27 -6.26
CA SER A 6 4.75 18.36 -6.36
C SER A 6 4.98 17.05 -5.61
N GLN A 7 6.12 16.91 -4.92
CA GLN A 7 6.40 15.70 -4.17
C GLN A 7 5.50 15.59 -2.95
N PRO A 8 5.02 14.39 -2.64
CA PRO A 8 4.29 14.17 -1.41
C PRO A 8 5.13 14.52 -0.20
N VAL A 9 4.47 14.87 0.90
CA VAL A 9 5.13 15.07 2.18
C VAL A 9 4.66 14.06 3.22
N PHE A 10 3.58 13.33 2.94
CA PHE A 10 3.12 12.23 3.78
C PHE A 10 3.48 10.91 3.10
N TYR A 11 4.12 10.04 3.86
CA TYR A 11 4.51 8.72 3.38
C TYR A 11 3.96 7.68 4.36
N PRO A 12 3.00 6.84 3.92
CA PRO A 12 2.55 5.75 4.78
C PRO A 12 3.73 4.89 5.19
N ALA A 13 3.74 4.47 6.44
CA ALA A 13 4.80 3.63 6.99
C ALA A 13 4.18 2.48 7.76
N MET A 14 4.60 1.26 7.47
CA MET A 14 3.98 0.05 8.00
C MET A 14 5.03 -0.96 8.44
N ARG A 15 4.56 -2.00 9.11
CA ARG A 15 5.35 -3.19 9.43
C ARG A 15 4.69 -4.41 8.82
N PHE A 16 5.53 -5.34 8.34
CA PHE A 16 5.11 -6.64 7.85
C PHE A 16 5.91 -7.72 8.59
N PHE A 17 5.29 -8.86 8.88
CA PHE A 17 6.00 -10.00 9.43
C PHE A 17 6.97 -10.60 8.40
N ASP A 18 6.51 -10.76 7.18
CA ASP A 18 7.30 -11.32 6.08
C ASP A 18 7.55 -10.25 5.03
N GLY A 19 8.69 -9.57 5.14
CA GLY A 19 9.01 -8.44 4.28
C GLY A 19 9.24 -8.84 2.83
N ASP A 20 9.88 -9.99 2.58
CA ASP A 20 10.12 -10.44 1.21
C ASP A 20 8.82 -10.82 0.50
N ARG A 21 7.92 -11.48 1.21
CA ARG A 21 6.59 -11.78 0.68
C ARG A 21 5.81 -10.50 0.39
N ALA A 22 5.90 -9.53 1.29
CA ALA A 22 5.21 -8.25 1.12
C ALA A 22 5.69 -7.53 -0.15
N LEU A 23 6.99 -7.50 -0.40
CA LEU A 23 7.54 -6.89 -1.62
C LEU A 23 6.90 -7.49 -2.88
N ARG A 24 6.87 -8.82 -2.96
CA ARG A 24 6.33 -9.52 -4.13
C ARG A 24 4.82 -9.31 -4.23
N TRP A 25 4.12 -9.46 -3.11
CA TRP A 25 2.67 -9.40 -3.12
C TRP A 25 2.14 -8.01 -3.47
N LEU A 26 2.73 -6.98 -2.87
CA LEU A 26 2.32 -5.59 -3.15
C LEU A 26 2.59 -5.23 -4.62
N SER A 27 3.66 -5.74 -5.19
CA SER A 27 3.94 -5.55 -6.60
C SER A 27 2.93 -6.28 -7.48
N ASP A 28 2.67 -7.56 -7.18
CA ASP A 28 1.78 -8.37 -8.00
C ASP A 28 0.33 -7.93 -7.92
N ALA A 29 -0.15 -7.62 -6.72
CA ALA A 29 -1.57 -7.32 -6.49
C ALA A 29 -1.92 -5.86 -6.72
N PHE A 30 -1.11 -4.94 -6.19
CA PHE A 30 -1.42 -3.51 -6.21
C PHE A 30 -0.61 -2.71 -7.23
N GLY A 31 0.36 -3.35 -7.88
CA GLY A 31 1.16 -2.67 -8.90
C GLY A 31 2.20 -1.72 -8.33
N PHE A 32 2.55 -1.88 -7.06
CA PHE A 32 3.60 -1.06 -6.47
C PHE A 32 4.97 -1.52 -6.98
N GLU A 33 5.89 -0.58 -7.15
CA GLU A 33 7.22 -0.88 -7.66
C GLU A 33 8.25 -0.72 -6.54
N GLU A 34 9.10 -1.73 -6.38
CA GLU A 34 10.22 -1.66 -5.46
C GLU A 34 11.17 -0.55 -5.88
N GLN A 35 11.48 0.35 -4.97
CA GLN A 35 12.36 1.49 -5.24
C GLN A 35 13.68 1.38 -4.46
N ALA A 36 13.63 0.94 -3.21
CA ALA A 36 14.82 0.71 -2.39
C ALA A 36 14.50 -0.27 -1.27
N VAL A 37 15.47 -1.10 -0.93
CA VAL A 37 15.36 -2.06 0.19
C VAL A 37 16.68 -2.06 0.94
N TYR A 38 16.62 -1.83 2.25
CA TYR A 38 17.77 -1.83 3.13
C TYR A 38 17.62 -2.93 4.17
N ARG A 39 18.60 -3.84 4.21
CA ARG A 39 18.59 -5.00 5.10
C ARG A 39 19.69 -4.90 6.13
N ASN A 40 19.49 -5.50 7.30
CA ASN A 40 20.58 -5.68 8.25
C ASN A 40 21.42 -6.92 7.88
N ASP A 41 22.44 -7.22 8.68
CA ASP A 41 23.35 -8.33 8.42
C ASP A 41 22.66 -9.70 8.46
N ALA A 42 21.52 -9.80 9.15
CA ALA A 42 20.71 -11.01 9.21
C ALA A 42 19.71 -11.13 8.04
N GLY A 43 19.71 -10.17 7.11
CA GLY A 43 18.80 -10.17 5.97
C GLY A 43 17.41 -9.60 6.27
N ILE A 44 17.18 -9.08 7.46
CA ILE A 44 15.90 -8.49 7.85
C ILE A 44 15.74 -7.14 7.16
N ILE A 45 14.58 -6.91 6.55
CA ILE A 45 14.28 -5.63 5.91
C ILE A 45 14.08 -4.58 6.99
N MET A 46 15.05 -3.67 7.09
CA MET A 46 14.98 -2.55 8.03
C MET A 46 14.14 -1.41 7.46
N HIS A 47 14.18 -1.22 6.16
CA HIS A 47 13.44 -0.16 5.47
C HIS A 47 13.27 -0.52 4.00
N ALA A 48 12.04 -0.49 3.53
CA ALA A 48 11.73 -0.66 2.11
C ALA A 48 10.91 0.54 1.63
N GLN A 49 11.12 0.91 0.39
CA GLN A 49 10.37 1.95 -0.28
C GLN A 49 9.75 1.38 -1.54
N MET A 50 8.44 1.52 -1.68
CA MET A 50 7.70 1.10 -2.85
C MET A 50 6.95 2.28 -3.44
N ARG A 51 6.97 2.40 -4.75
CA ARG A 51 6.42 3.54 -5.47
C ARG A 51 5.14 3.15 -6.20
N PHE A 52 4.19 4.07 -6.22
CA PHE A 52 3.02 3.99 -7.08
C PHE A 52 2.68 5.39 -7.58
N GLY A 53 2.70 5.58 -8.90
CA GLY A 53 2.53 6.91 -9.47
C GLY A 53 3.61 7.86 -8.98
N GLY A 54 3.22 9.02 -8.52
CA GLY A 54 4.13 10.02 -7.97
C GLY A 54 4.36 9.92 -6.47
N ALA A 55 3.88 8.84 -5.83
CA ALA A 55 3.93 8.70 -4.38
C ALA A 55 4.65 7.43 -3.98
N MET A 56 4.86 7.27 -2.69
CA MET A 56 5.68 6.19 -2.16
C MET A 56 5.17 5.78 -0.78
N MET A 57 5.28 4.50 -0.46
CA MET A 57 5.04 4.00 0.88
C MET A 57 6.30 3.35 1.41
N PHE A 58 6.44 3.31 2.72
CA PHE A 58 7.57 2.69 3.40
C PHE A 58 7.11 1.51 4.24
N PHE A 59 7.97 0.50 4.40
CA PHE A 59 7.74 -0.50 5.43
C PHE A 59 9.05 -1.04 5.96
N GLY A 60 8.98 -1.57 7.16
CA GLY A 60 10.04 -2.38 7.76
C GLY A 60 9.48 -3.72 8.18
N GLN A 61 10.35 -4.70 8.34
CA GLN A 61 9.97 -6.01 8.83
C GLN A 61 9.80 -5.95 10.33
N GLU A 62 8.81 -6.64 10.86
CA GLU A 62 8.54 -6.66 12.30
C GLU A 62 9.74 -7.24 13.04
N ARG A 63 10.11 -6.55 14.10
CA ARG A 63 11.24 -6.90 14.94
C ARG A 63 11.12 -6.16 16.26
N GLU A 64 11.87 -6.61 17.25
CA GLU A 64 11.94 -5.88 18.49
C GLU A 64 12.59 -4.51 18.26
N SER A 65 11.89 -3.45 18.67
CA SER A 65 12.38 -2.08 18.59
C SER A 65 11.50 -1.18 19.45
N ASP A 66 11.92 0.06 19.63
CA ASP A 66 11.12 1.07 20.35
C ASP A 66 10.08 1.74 19.43
N TYR A 67 10.05 1.40 18.15
CA TYR A 67 9.05 1.90 17.23
C TYR A 67 7.74 1.10 17.43
N PRO A 68 6.64 1.74 17.81
CA PRO A 68 5.46 1.02 18.31
C PRO A 68 4.53 0.44 17.26
N VAL A 69 4.83 0.64 15.97
CA VAL A 69 3.97 0.15 14.88
C VAL A 69 4.21 -1.34 14.67
N LYS A 70 3.12 -2.10 14.53
CA LYS A 70 3.16 -3.54 14.30
C LYS A 70 2.29 -3.92 13.11
N PRO A 71 2.54 -5.08 12.47
CA PRO A 71 1.56 -5.63 11.52
C PRO A 71 0.24 -5.92 12.24
N PRO A 72 -0.89 -5.88 11.54
CA PRO A 72 -2.19 -6.14 12.18
C PRO A 72 -2.29 -7.50 12.87
N GLY A 73 -1.73 -8.55 12.28
CA GLY A 73 -1.87 -9.89 12.83
C GLY A 73 -3.33 -10.24 13.02
N ASP A 74 -3.68 -10.70 14.22
CA ASP A 74 -5.06 -11.01 14.60
C ASP A 74 -5.80 -9.79 15.15
N ASP A 75 -5.12 -8.67 15.32
CA ASP A 75 -5.71 -7.45 15.83
C ASP A 75 -6.49 -6.72 14.74
N ARG A 76 -7.50 -5.99 15.18
CA ARG A 76 -8.27 -5.17 14.27
C ARG A 76 -7.44 -3.95 13.85
N PRO A 77 -7.24 -3.68 12.54
CA PRO A 77 -6.50 -2.51 12.11
C PRO A 77 -7.18 -1.22 12.55
N THR A 78 -6.37 -0.21 12.87
CA THR A 78 -6.85 1.09 13.36
C THR A 78 -6.69 2.21 12.33
N GLY A 79 -6.20 1.90 11.14
CA GLY A 79 -6.04 2.88 10.08
C GLY A 79 -5.99 2.23 8.71
N SER A 80 -6.08 3.04 7.68
CA SER A 80 -6.03 2.58 6.31
C SER A 80 -5.36 3.63 5.43
N VAL A 81 -5.04 3.24 4.20
CA VAL A 81 -4.47 4.15 3.21
C VAL A 81 -5.42 4.21 2.02
N TYR A 82 -5.69 5.41 1.57
CA TYR A 82 -6.39 5.65 0.32
C TYR A 82 -5.36 5.99 -0.76
N VAL A 83 -5.46 5.34 -1.91
CA VAL A 83 -4.58 5.54 -3.05
C VAL A 83 -5.41 6.01 -4.22
N ALA A 84 -5.05 7.16 -4.81
CA ALA A 84 -5.72 7.66 -6.00
C ALA A 84 -5.18 6.92 -7.23
N VAL A 85 -6.09 6.38 -8.03
CA VAL A 85 -5.77 5.62 -9.24
C VAL A 85 -6.44 6.33 -10.42
N PRO A 86 -5.74 6.52 -11.55
CA PRO A 86 -6.38 7.14 -12.73
C PRO A 86 -7.65 6.40 -13.14
N ALA A 87 -8.63 7.15 -13.61
CA ALA A 87 -9.95 6.60 -13.97
C ALA A 87 -9.86 5.52 -15.03
N ASP A 88 -8.91 5.65 -15.95
CA ASP A 88 -8.72 4.65 -17.02
C ASP A 88 -7.96 3.41 -16.56
N GLN A 89 -7.55 3.35 -15.29
CA GLN A 89 -6.77 2.22 -14.74
C GLN A 89 -7.47 1.52 -13.58
N ILE A 90 -8.51 2.10 -13.00
CA ILE A 90 -9.10 1.57 -11.76
C ILE A 90 -9.68 0.16 -11.95
N GLU A 91 -10.33 -0.12 -13.07
CA GLU A 91 -10.88 -1.46 -13.31
C GLU A 91 -9.78 -2.50 -13.44
N ALA A 92 -8.73 -2.19 -14.21
CA ALA A 92 -7.60 -3.10 -14.37
C ALA A 92 -6.87 -3.32 -13.05
N HIS A 93 -6.75 -2.27 -12.24
CA HIS A 93 -6.15 -2.36 -10.90
C HIS A 93 -6.92 -3.32 -10.01
N TYR A 94 -8.24 -3.17 -9.99
CA TYR A 94 -9.12 -4.04 -9.23
C TYR A 94 -9.02 -5.50 -9.69
N GLU A 95 -9.08 -5.75 -11.00
CA GLU A 95 -8.98 -7.10 -11.54
C GLU A 95 -7.63 -7.75 -11.23
N ARG A 96 -6.56 -6.97 -11.28
CA ARG A 96 -5.22 -7.42 -10.93
C ARG A 96 -5.13 -7.85 -9.47
N ALA A 97 -5.68 -7.04 -8.56
CA ALA A 97 -5.69 -7.36 -7.14
C ALA A 97 -6.46 -8.67 -6.89
N LYS A 98 -7.60 -8.83 -7.51
CA LYS A 98 -8.41 -10.06 -7.39
C LYS A 98 -7.64 -11.29 -7.90
N ARG A 99 -7.02 -11.19 -9.07
CA ARG A 99 -6.25 -12.31 -9.63
C ARG A 99 -5.06 -12.70 -8.76
N ALA A 100 -4.46 -11.72 -8.09
CA ALA A 100 -3.35 -11.98 -7.18
C ALA A 100 -3.80 -12.55 -5.83
N GLY A 101 -5.11 -12.69 -5.61
CA GLY A 101 -5.66 -13.30 -4.41
C GLY A 101 -5.94 -12.31 -3.28
N ALA A 102 -6.04 -11.03 -3.57
CA ALA A 102 -6.38 -10.04 -2.55
C ALA A 102 -7.76 -10.32 -1.98
N ARG A 103 -7.86 -10.22 -0.65
CA ARG A 103 -9.15 -10.32 0.02
C ARG A 103 -9.87 -8.99 -0.14
N ILE A 104 -10.93 -8.99 -0.94
CA ILE A 104 -11.71 -7.78 -1.24
C ILE A 104 -12.64 -7.48 -0.09
N MET A 105 -12.49 -6.27 0.48
CA MET A 105 -13.36 -5.78 1.55
C MET A 105 -14.60 -5.12 0.98
N ARG A 106 -14.42 -4.33 -0.07
CA ARG A 106 -15.50 -3.66 -0.79
C ARG A 106 -15.23 -3.78 -2.28
N GLU A 107 -16.20 -4.34 -3.00
CA GLU A 107 -16.08 -4.49 -4.44
C GLU A 107 -16.07 -3.15 -5.15
N LEU A 108 -15.50 -3.12 -6.35
CA LEU A 108 -15.46 -1.90 -7.17
C LEU A 108 -16.87 -1.36 -7.38
N CYS A 109 -17.10 -0.13 -7.00
CA CYS A 109 -18.39 0.51 -7.09
C CYS A 109 -18.25 2.02 -7.28
N ASP A 110 -19.30 2.63 -7.82
CA ASP A 110 -19.37 4.09 -7.91
C ASP A 110 -19.89 4.66 -6.60
N THR A 111 -19.26 5.73 -6.14
CA THR A 111 -19.65 6.40 -4.90
C THR A 111 -20.58 7.57 -5.19
N GLU A 112 -21.26 8.05 -4.14
CA GLU A 112 -22.19 9.18 -4.28
C GLU A 112 -21.46 10.48 -4.64
N TYR A 113 -20.17 10.57 -4.33
CA TYR A 113 -19.38 11.79 -4.59
C TYR A 113 -18.58 11.69 -5.90
N GLY A 114 -18.94 10.78 -6.79
CA GLY A 114 -18.37 10.74 -8.14
C GLY A 114 -17.04 9.99 -8.26
N SER A 115 -16.68 9.20 -7.27
CA SER A 115 -15.49 8.35 -7.33
C SER A 115 -15.88 6.92 -7.71
N ARG A 116 -14.92 6.17 -8.22
CA ARG A 116 -15.06 4.74 -8.43
C ARG A 116 -13.98 4.06 -7.60
N GLU A 117 -14.39 3.21 -6.65
CA GLU A 117 -13.51 2.75 -5.58
C GLU A 117 -13.68 1.30 -5.25
N TYR A 118 -12.60 0.67 -4.77
CA TYR A 118 -12.67 -0.62 -4.09
C TYR A 118 -11.72 -0.62 -2.90
N SER A 119 -11.91 -1.57 -1.99
CA SER A 119 -11.05 -1.73 -0.82
C SER A 119 -10.65 -3.18 -0.67
N ALA A 120 -9.43 -3.40 -0.24
CA ALA A 120 -8.87 -4.74 -0.07
C ALA A 120 -7.86 -4.74 1.08
N TYR A 121 -7.66 -5.93 1.64
CA TYR A 121 -6.57 -6.15 2.58
C TYR A 121 -5.33 -6.59 1.81
N ASP A 122 -4.16 -6.17 2.26
CA ASP A 122 -2.93 -6.74 1.73
C ASP A 122 -2.66 -8.13 2.34
N CYS A 123 -1.54 -8.72 1.98
CA CYS A 123 -1.22 -10.10 2.37
C CYS A 123 -1.10 -10.31 3.89
N GLU A 124 -1.02 -9.24 4.66
CA GLU A 124 -0.93 -9.33 6.13
C GLU A 124 -2.04 -8.57 6.84
N GLY A 125 -3.06 -8.15 6.10
CA GLY A 125 -4.26 -7.60 6.70
C GLY A 125 -4.30 -6.09 6.87
N HIS A 126 -3.36 -5.35 6.30
CA HIS A 126 -3.48 -3.89 6.28
C HIS A 126 -4.56 -3.53 5.27
N PRO A 127 -5.50 -2.63 5.63
CA PRO A 127 -6.56 -2.23 4.71
C PRO A 127 -6.10 -1.10 3.79
N TRP A 128 -6.47 -1.24 2.52
CA TRP A 128 -6.18 -0.26 1.47
C TRP A 128 -7.45 0.06 0.71
N SER A 129 -7.63 1.31 0.34
CA SER A 129 -8.69 1.73 -0.57
C SER A 129 -8.08 2.37 -1.80
N PHE A 130 -8.62 2.04 -2.95
CA PHE A 130 -8.16 2.55 -4.24
C PHE A 130 -9.33 3.21 -4.94
N GLY A 131 -9.15 4.42 -5.44
CA GLY A 131 -10.25 5.13 -6.05
C GLY A 131 -9.80 6.23 -6.98
N THR A 132 -10.75 6.74 -7.76
CA THR A 132 -10.48 7.78 -8.76
C THR A 132 -10.57 9.20 -8.17
N TYR A 133 -11.09 9.34 -6.97
CA TYR A 133 -11.23 10.65 -6.33
C TYR A 133 -9.85 11.21 -6.00
N ARG A 134 -9.66 12.48 -6.35
CA ARG A 134 -8.50 13.25 -5.94
C ARG A 134 -8.99 14.52 -5.27
N PRO A 135 -8.57 14.76 -4.00
CA PRO A 135 -8.94 16.00 -3.31
C PRO A 135 -8.27 17.23 -3.93
#